data_850b69e1714db5b55847141e9d21590d
#
_entry.id   850b69e1714db5b55847141e9d21590d
#
_cell.length_a   1.000
_cell.length_b   1.000
_cell.length_c   1.000
_cell.angle_alpha   90.00
_cell.angle_beta   90.00
_cell.angle_gamma   90.00
#
_symmetry.space_group_name_H-M   'P 1'
#
loop_
_entity.id
_entity.type
_entity.pdbx_description
1 polymer ?
#
loop_
_entity_poly.entity_id
_entity_poly.type
_entity_poly.pdbx_seq_one_letter_code
_entity_poly.pdbx_strand_id
1 'polypeptide(L)'
;MGQGPLSGVRIVEFAGIGPGPFCGMLLSDLGADVVRIDRPGDGRPGRAADVMSRGRRSIGLNLKDPKDVEVAMKLLEKADGLIEGFRPGVMERNGLGPDEVLKRNPKLVYGRMTGWGQTGALSQSAGHDLNYIAITGALHAMGEGDGRPRPPLNLVGDYGGGALYLAMGLLAGILSVRNGGKGQVVDVAMSDGAASLATMFYGMKAMGVWTDDREANMLDGGAHFYDTYETKDGKWVAIGSIEPQFYALLREKAGLTSAEWDAQMDKSRWPELKAKLMAVFKTKTRDEWCAIMEATDICFAPVLSMTEAPKYKHNTDRQTFVEIEGVVQPAPAPRFSVTPGAIQRRPAGPGEHTAEVLKDWGVSR
;
A
#
# COMPACT_ATOMS: atom_id res chain seq x y z
N MET A 1 22.67 1.10 -14.06
CA MET A 1 21.78 0.14 -13.38
C MET A 1 21.39 0.76 -12.06
N GLY A 2 20.13 0.60 -11.64
CA GLY A 2 19.63 1.14 -10.36
C GLY A 2 20.38 0.54 -9.15
N GLN A 3 20.39 1.28 -8.05
CA GLN A 3 20.85 0.75 -6.76
C GLN A 3 19.68 0.04 -6.08
N GLY A 4 19.93 -1.15 -5.50
CA GLY A 4 18.90 -1.88 -4.76
C GLY A 4 18.93 -3.39 -5.02
N PRO A 5 18.14 -4.18 -4.26
CA PRO A 5 18.13 -5.63 -4.36
C PRO A 5 17.57 -6.16 -5.69
N LEU A 6 16.83 -5.32 -6.43
CA LEU A 6 16.27 -5.67 -7.75
C LEU A 6 17.11 -5.14 -8.92
N SER A 7 18.35 -4.74 -8.68
CA SER A 7 19.27 -4.33 -9.77
C SER A 7 19.36 -5.43 -10.83
N GLY A 8 19.14 -5.07 -12.11
CA GLY A 8 19.11 -5.99 -13.23
C GLY A 8 17.76 -6.65 -13.52
N VAL A 9 16.74 -6.42 -12.70
CA VAL A 9 15.35 -6.80 -13.01
C VAL A 9 14.72 -5.75 -13.93
N ARG A 10 14.06 -6.20 -15.00
CA ARG A 10 13.38 -5.37 -16.00
C ARG A 10 11.87 -5.56 -15.93
N ILE A 11 11.15 -4.47 -15.74
CA ILE A 11 9.68 -4.47 -15.65
C ILE A 11 9.11 -3.54 -16.70
N VAL A 12 8.12 -4.02 -17.42
CA VAL A 12 7.26 -3.18 -18.29
C VAL A 12 5.96 -2.90 -17.53
N GLU A 13 5.59 -1.63 -17.42
CA GLU A 13 4.33 -1.18 -16.81
C GLU A 13 3.47 -0.51 -17.89
N PHE A 14 2.24 -0.94 -18.07
CA PHE A 14 1.26 -0.15 -18.81
C PHE A 14 0.66 0.92 -17.91
N ALA A 15 0.69 2.17 -18.38
CA ALA A 15 0.22 3.31 -17.60
C ALA A 15 -1.24 3.12 -17.13
N GLY A 16 -1.46 3.38 -15.86
CA GLY A 16 -2.74 3.25 -15.19
C GLY A 16 -2.84 4.19 -13.99
N ILE A 17 -3.77 3.90 -13.10
CA ILE A 17 -3.99 4.63 -11.84
C ILE A 17 -3.96 3.67 -10.64
N GLY A 18 -3.72 4.20 -9.44
CA GLY A 18 -3.82 3.45 -8.19
C GLY A 18 -2.74 2.38 -8.01
N PRO A 19 -3.11 1.10 -7.86
CA PRO A 19 -2.21 0.03 -7.40
C PRO A 19 -1.08 -0.32 -8.36
N GLY A 20 -1.31 -0.32 -9.68
CA GLY A 20 -0.27 -0.59 -10.67
C GLY A 20 0.90 0.39 -10.57
N PRO A 21 0.66 1.71 -10.68
CA PRO A 21 1.68 2.73 -10.47
C PRO A 21 2.40 2.65 -9.13
N PHE A 22 1.71 2.34 -8.04
CA PHE A 22 2.33 2.19 -6.73
C PHE A 22 3.25 0.96 -6.70
N CYS A 23 2.84 -0.17 -7.28
CA CYS A 23 3.69 -1.36 -7.44
C CYS A 23 4.95 -1.02 -8.26
N GLY A 24 4.79 -0.36 -9.42
CA GLY A 24 5.90 0.06 -10.26
C GLY A 24 6.89 0.98 -9.54
N MET A 25 6.39 1.93 -8.73
CA MET A 25 7.21 2.78 -7.88
C MET A 25 8.01 1.97 -6.86
N LEU A 26 7.37 1.05 -6.14
CA LEU A 26 8.05 0.22 -5.14
C LEU A 26 9.17 -0.63 -5.76
N LEU A 27 8.91 -1.27 -6.90
CA LEU A 27 9.92 -2.08 -7.59
C LEU A 27 11.09 -1.21 -8.09
N SER A 28 10.79 0.00 -8.58
CA SER A 28 11.82 0.95 -9.00
C SER A 28 12.63 1.48 -7.81
N ASP A 29 12.00 1.82 -6.69
CA ASP A 29 12.70 2.23 -5.47
C ASP A 29 13.66 1.14 -4.97
N LEU A 30 13.38 -0.13 -5.25
CA LEU A 30 14.24 -1.28 -4.95
C LEU A 30 15.26 -1.60 -6.06
N GLY A 31 15.36 -0.78 -7.10
CA GLY A 31 16.40 -0.85 -8.12
C GLY A 31 16.03 -1.56 -9.42
N ALA A 32 14.78 -2.00 -9.59
CA ALA A 32 14.33 -2.51 -10.88
C ALA A 32 14.31 -1.40 -11.95
N ASP A 33 14.65 -1.76 -13.19
CA ASP A 33 14.47 -0.89 -14.35
C ASP A 33 13.02 -1.00 -14.83
N VAL A 34 12.19 -0.06 -14.39
CA VAL A 34 10.76 -0.03 -14.73
C VAL A 34 10.51 0.94 -15.87
N VAL A 35 10.07 0.41 -17.00
CA VAL A 35 9.67 1.18 -18.18
C VAL A 35 8.15 1.24 -18.26
N ARG A 36 7.60 2.46 -18.14
CA ARG A 36 6.17 2.71 -18.25
C ARG A 36 5.80 3.06 -19.70
N ILE A 37 4.87 2.29 -20.28
CA ILE A 37 4.28 2.58 -21.57
C ILE A 37 3.10 3.53 -21.37
N ASP A 38 3.27 4.76 -21.80
CA ASP A 38 2.26 5.81 -21.81
C ASP A 38 1.67 5.99 -23.22
N ARG A 39 0.53 6.67 -23.33
CA ARG A 39 0.11 7.23 -24.61
C ARG A 39 1.15 8.25 -25.07
N PRO A 40 1.35 8.42 -26.39
CA PRO A 40 2.24 9.44 -26.89
C PRO A 40 1.93 10.81 -26.28
N GLY A 41 2.94 11.44 -25.71
CA GLY A 41 2.88 12.76 -25.13
C GLY A 41 3.85 13.70 -25.84
N ASP A 42 4.00 14.91 -25.31
CA ASP A 42 4.90 15.93 -25.84
C ASP A 42 6.35 15.79 -25.34
N GLY A 43 6.65 14.74 -24.59
CA GLY A 43 7.98 14.45 -24.05
C GLY A 43 8.43 15.40 -22.95
N ARG A 44 7.54 16.26 -22.42
CA ARG A 44 7.88 17.16 -21.32
C ARG A 44 8.15 16.39 -20.03
N PRO A 45 8.97 16.96 -19.14
CA PRO A 45 9.17 16.43 -17.81
C PRO A 45 7.88 16.23 -17.03
N GLY A 46 7.82 15.18 -16.22
CA GLY A 46 6.74 14.98 -15.26
C GLY A 46 6.77 16.05 -14.16
N ARG A 47 5.66 16.22 -13.47
CA ARG A 47 5.55 17.15 -12.33
C ARG A 47 6.16 16.50 -11.09
N ALA A 48 6.97 17.24 -10.33
CA ALA A 48 7.58 16.76 -9.08
C ALA A 48 6.53 16.20 -8.08
N ALA A 49 5.34 16.80 -8.04
CA ALA A 49 4.25 16.38 -7.17
C ALA A 49 3.59 15.03 -7.57
N ASP A 50 3.90 14.50 -8.75
CA ASP A 50 3.41 13.17 -9.17
C ASP A 50 4.33 12.05 -8.61
N VAL A 51 4.41 12.00 -7.27
CA VAL A 51 5.37 11.17 -6.51
C VAL A 51 5.29 9.69 -6.87
N MET A 52 4.08 9.18 -7.14
CA MET A 52 3.91 7.78 -7.54
C MET A 52 4.51 7.45 -8.90
N SER A 53 4.84 8.44 -9.71
CA SER A 53 5.52 8.26 -11.00
C SER A 53 7.04 8.31 -10.91
N ARG A 54 7.61 8.48 -9.71
CA ARG A 54 9.06 8.52 -9.49
C ARG A 54 9.76 7.22 -9.86
N GLY A 55 11.03 7.32 -10.21
CA GLY A 55 11.92 6.19 -10.45
C GLY A 55 11.80 5.55 -11.83
N ARG A 56 10.66 5.68 -12.49
CA ARG A 56 10.37 5.04 -13.77
C ARG A 56 10.79 5.85 -14.98
N ARG A 57 11.06 5.16 -16.08
CA ARG A 57 11.21 5.76 -17.40
C ARG A 57 9.90 5.65 -18.17
N SER A 58 9.58 6.62 -19.01
CA SER A 58 8.36 6.61 -19.82
C SER A 58 8.68 6.52 -21.31
N ILE A 59 8.00 5.60 -22.01
CA ILE A 59 7.98 5.50 -23.47
C ILE A 59 6.56 5.79 -23.99
N GLY A 60 6.45 6.63 -25.02
CA GLY A 60 5.17 6.95 -25.65
C GLY A 60 4.84 5.97 -26.80
N LEU A 61 3.81 5.14 -26.61
CA LEU A 61 3.33 4.21 -27.62
C LEU A 61 1.82 4.31 -27.80
N ASN A 62 1.37 4.31 -29.06
CA ASN A 62 -0.05 4.25 -29.41
C ASN A 62 -0.46 2.79 -29.64
N LEU A 63 -1.09 2.16 -28.66
CA LEU A 63 -1.52 0.76 -28.74
C LEU A 63 -2.63 0.48 -29.80
N LYS A 64 -3.07 1.51 -30.54
CA LYS A 64 -3.92 1.34 -31.72
C LYS A 64 -3.10 1.23 -33.02
N ASP A 65 -1.80 1.54 -32.97
CA ASP A 65 -0.89 1.37 -34.11
C ASP A 65 -0.16 0.02 -33.99
N PRO A 66 -0.32 -0.89 -34.97
CA PRO A 66 0.36 -2.18 -34.95
C PRO A 66 1.89 -2.10 -34.82
N LYS A 67 2.50 -1.01 -35.32
CA LYS A 67 3.95 -0.79 -35.18
C LYS A 67 4.34 -0.53 -33.72
N ASP A 68 3.57 0.29 -33.02
CA ASP A 68 3.83 0.59 -31.62
C ASP A 68 3.48 -0.62 -30.72
N VAL A 69 2.48 -1.43 -31.08
CA VAL A 69 2.20 -2.72 -30.42
C VAL A 69 3.39 -3.67 -30.55
N GLU A 70 4.01 -3.77 -31.75
CA GLU A 70 5.22 -4.60 -31.93
C GLU A 70 6.41 -4.06 -31.13
N VAL A 71 6.55 -2.75 -30.95
CA VAL A 71 7.58 -2.16 -30.06
C VAL A 71 7.30 -2.58 -28.61
N ALA A 72 6.05 -2.51 -28.14
CA ALA A 72 5.67 -2.98 -26.81
C ALA A 72 6.00 -4.47 -26.63
N MET A 73 5.69 -5.30 -27.64
CA MET A 73 5.99 -6.73 -27.60
C MET A 73 7.51 -7.00 -27.53
N LYS A 74 8.33 -6.27 -28.30
CA LYS A 74 9.79 -6.38 -28.22
C LYS A 74 10.36 -5.97 -26.85
N LEU A 75 9.73 -5.02 -26.16
CA LEU A 75 10.09 -4.70 -24.78
C LEU A 75 9.74 -5.86 -23.84
N LEU A 76 8.55 -6.45 -24.00
CA LEU A 76 8.09 -7.60 -23.22
C LEU A 76 8.96 -8.85 -23.40
N GLU A 77 9.53 -9.06 -24.58
CA GLU A 77 10.50 -10.14 -24.84
C GLU A 77 11.76 -10.05 -23.97
N LYS A 78 12.09 -8.85 -23.51
CA LYS A 78 13.29 -8.57 -22.72
C LYS A 78 13.01 -8.28 -21.23
N ALA A 79 11.73 -8.31 -20.85
CA ALA A 79 11.30 -8.04 -19.49
C ALA A 79 11.26 -9.33 -18.64
N ASP A 80 11.50 -9.18 -17.34
CA ASP A 80 11.26 -10.21 -16.34
C ASP A 80 9.79 -10.21 -15.87
N GLY A 81 9.16 -9.05 -15.85
CA GLY A 81 7.77 -8.89 -15.41
C GLY A 81 7.01 -7.81 -16.14
N LEU A 82 5.71 -7.94 -16.12
CA LEU A 82 4.74 -7.01 -16.69
C LEU A 82 3.75 -6.59 -15.62
N ILE A 83 3.40 -5.31 -15.60
CA ILE A 83 2.30 -4.73 -14.82
C ILE A 83 1.26 -4.16 -15.78
N GLU A 84 0.03 -4.66 -15.73
CA GLU A 84 -1.11 -4.05 -16.40
C GLU A 84 -2.32 -3.98 -15.47
N GLY A 85 -3.19 -3.00 -15.67
CA GLY A 85 -4.38 -2.76 -14.84
C GLY A 85 -5.62 -2.46 -15.68
N PHE A 86 -5.71 -2.99 -16.91
CA PHE A 86 -6.88 -2.83 -17.75
C PHE A 86 -7.98 -3.82 -17.36
N ARG A 87 -9.20 -3.54 -17.80
CA ARG A 87 -10.31 -4.49 -17.69
C ARG A 87 -9.98 -5.78 -18.44
N PRO A 88 -10.46 -6.96 -17.96
CA PRO A 88 -10.25 -8.23 -18.63
C PRO A 88 -10.58 -8.17 -20.12
N GLY A 89 -9.72 -8.74 -20.95
CA GLY A 89 -9.86 -8.77 -22.40
C GLY A 89 -9.29 -7.54 -23.15
N VAL A 90 -8.87 -6.48 -22.48
CA VAL A 90 -8.29 -5.30 -23.16
C VAL A 90 -6.91 -5.61 -23.74
N MET A 91 -6.05 -6.26 -22.99
CA MET A 91 -4.72 -6.65 -23.46
C MET A 91 -4.80 -7.65 -24.62
N GLU A 92 -5.71 -8.61 -24.51
CA GLU A 92 -5.98 -9.59 -25.57
C GLU A 92 -6.40 -8.91 -26.88
N ARG A 93 -7.33 -7.95 -26.82
CA ARG A 93 -7.77 -7.18 -28.02
C ARG A 93 -6.66 -6.35 -28.66
N ASN A 94 -5.66 -5.97 -27.88
CA ASN A 94 -4.49 -5.24 -28.39
C ASN A 94 -3.36 -6.17 -28.87
N GLY A 95 -3.55 -7.49 -28.90
CA GLY A 95 -2.51 -8.46 -29.26
C GLY A 95 -1.38 -8.59 -28.21
N LEU A 96 -1.63 -8.14 -26.99
CA LEU A 96 -0.68 -8.14 -25.86
C LEU A 96 -1.19 -9.00 -24.70
N GLY A 97 -2.16 -9.89 -24.96
CA GLY A 97 -2.67 -10.84 -23.97
C GLY A 97 -1.62 -11.87 -23.53
N PRO A 98 -1.89 -12.56 -22.42
CA PRO A 98 -0.93 -13.53 -21.86
C PRO A 98 -0.47 -14.59 -22.85
N ASP A 99 -1.37 -15.14 -23.66
CA ASP A 99 -1.05 -16.21 -24.60
C ASP A 99 -0.02 -15.76 -25.65
N GLU A 100 -0.19 -14.55 -26.21
CA GLU A 100 0.73 -14.00 -27.20
C GLU A 100 2.06 -13.59 -26.56
N VAL A 101 2.02 -12.96 -25.39
CA VAL A 101 3.22 -12.49 -24.71
C VAL A 101 4.06 -13.67 -24.19
N LEU A 102 3.44 -14.66 -23.54
CA LEU A 102 4.16 -15.83 -23.00
C LEU A 102 4.68 -16.76 -24.11
N LYS A 103 4.06 -16.77 -25.29
CA LYS A 103 4.61 -17.44 -26.47
C LYS A 103 5.93 -16.80 -26.93
N ARG A 104 6.03 -15.46 -26.87
CA ARG A 104 7.23 -14.69 -27.23
C ARG A 104 8.29 -14.71 -26.12
N ASN A 105 7.86 -14.60 -24.86
CA ASN A 105 8.73 -14.66 -23.68
C ASN A 105 8.17 -15.65 -22.64
N PRO A 106 8.52 -16.94 -22.73
CA PRO A 106 8.02 -17.96 -21.81
C PRO A 106 8.58 -17.84 -20.36
N LYS A 107 9.42 -16.85 -20.12
CA LYS A 107 9.99 -16.53 -18.79
C LYS A 107 9.35 -15.30 -18.14
N LEU A 108 8.50 -14.56 -18.84
CA LEU A 108 7.90 -13.35 -18.32
C LEU A 108 6.85 -13.68 -17.23
N VAL A 109 6.86 -12.91 -16.16
CA VAL A 109 5.79 -12.94 -15.15
C VAL A 109 4.77 -11.85 -15.48
N TYR A 110 3.57 -12.27 -15.85
CA TYR A 110 2.50 -11.39 -16.34
C TYR A 110 1.58 -10.97 -15.19
N GLY A 111 1.81 -9.80 -14.58
CA GLY A 111 1.00 -9.26 -13.48
C GLY A 111 -0.24 -8.52 -13.97
N ARG A 112 -1.42 -9.02 -13.59
CA ARG A 112 -2.73 -8.43 -13.90
C ARG A 112 -3.35 -7.85 -12.64
N MET A 113 -3.47 -6.52 -12.57
CA MET A 113 -3.99 -5.79 -11.41
C MET A 113 -5.40 -5.31 -11.68
N THR A 114 -6.38 -5.90 -11.03
CA THR A 114 -7.79 -5.50 -11.18
C THR A 114 -8.50 -5.38 -9.84
N GLY A 115 -9.68 -4.77 -9.82
CA GLY A 115 -10.50 -4.70 -8.62
C GLY A 115 -11.14 -6.03 -8.23
N TRP A 116 -11.65 -6.75 -9.25
CA TRP A 116 -12.49 -7.92 -9.07
C TRP A 116 -11.88 -9.24 -9.53
N GLY A 117 -10.66 -9.23 -10.07
CA GLY A 117 -10.04 -10.40 -10.72
C GLY A 117 -10.42 -10.54 -12.20
N GLN A 118 -9.79 -11.52 -12.85
CA GLN A 118 -10.04 -11.81 -14.26
C GLN A 118 -11.35 -12.57 -14.49
N THR A 119 -11.91 -13.18 -13.46
CA THR A 119 -13.13 -14.01 -13.52
C THR A 119 -14.13 -13.56 -12.45
N GLY A 120 -15.30 -14.18 -12.43
CA GLY A 120 -16.37 -13.85 -11.49
C GLY A 120 -17.37 -12.83 -12.03
N ALA A 121 -18.52 -12.73 -11.36
CA ALA A 121 -19.66 -11.94 -11.82
C ALA A 121 -19.38 -10.44 -11.97
N LEU A 122 -18.40 -9.91 -11.21
CA LEU A 122 -18.07 -8.49 -11.19
C LEU A 122 -16.83 -8.14 -12.04
N SER A 123 -16.16 -9.12 -12.68
CA SER A 123 -14.88 -8.91 -13.38
C SER A 123 -14.92 -7.79 -14.44
N GLN A 124 -16.09 -7.59 -15.08
CA GLN A 124 -16.30 -6.53 -16.09
C GLN A 124 -16.90 -5.24 -15.51
N SER A 125 -17.21 -5.22 -14.19
CA SER A 125 -17.85 -4.08 -13.56
C SER A 125 -16.83 -3.00 -13.19
N ALA A 126 -17.26 -1.74 -13.21
CA ALA A 126 -16.48 -0.64 -12.67
C ALA A 126 -16.46 -0.70 -11.14
N GLY A 127 -15.40 -0.16 -10.54
CA GLY A 127 -15.26 0.00 -9.10
C GLY A 127 -13.98 0.74 -8.75
N HIS A 128 -13.88 1.12 -7.49
CA HIS A 128 -12.71 1.70 -6.86
C HIS A 128 -12.46 1.00 -5.51
N ASP A 129 -11.36 1.32 -4.83
CA ASP A 129 -10.98 0.74 -3.54
C ASP A 129 -12.16 0.43 -2.62
N LEU A 130 -12.98 1.45 -2.35
CA LEU A 130 -14.15 1.35 -1.47
C LEU A 130 -15.10 0.21 -1.85
N ASN A 131 -15.31 -0.01 -3.14
CA ASN A 131 -16.21 -1.06 -3.64
C ASN A 131 -15.57 -2.44 -3.47
N TYR A 132 -14.26 -2.55 -3.72
CA TYR A 132 -13.53 -3.82 -3.63
C TYR A 132 -13.46 -4.33 -2.19
N ILE A 133 -13.19 -3.44 -1.22
CA ILE A 133 -13.16 -3.81 0.21
C ILE A 133 -14.54 -3.99 0.83
N ALA A 134 -15.61 -3.43 0.21
CA ALA A 134 -16.97 -3.54 0.74
C ALA A 134 -17.50 -4.97 0.77
N ILE A 135 -17.13 -5.80 -0.22
CA ILE A 135 -17.60 -7.19 -0.33
C ILE A 135 -16.76 -8.19 0.48
N THR A 136 -15.70 -7.72 1.13
CA THR A 136 -14.74 -8.58 1.85
C THR A 136 -14.98 -8.62 3.36
N GLY A 137 -15.95 -7.88 3.87
CA GLY A 137 -16.15 -7.68 5.31
C GLY A 137 -15.21 -6.63 5.93
N ALA A 138 -14.08 -6.29 5.29
CA ALA A 138 -13.11 -5.33 5.83
C ALA A 138 -13.72 -3.95 6.05
N LEU A 139 -14.43 -3.40 5.05
CA LEU A 139 -15.07 -2.09 5.19
C LEU A 139 -16.14 -2.09 6.28
N HIS A 140 -16.92 -3.19 6.41
CA HIS A 140 -17.96 -3.27 7.42
C HIS A 140 -17.39 -3.12 8.84
N ALA A 141 -16.19 -3.66 9.10
CA ALA A 141 -15.55 -3.63 10.40
C ALA A 141 -14.92 -2.26 10.76
N MET A 142 -14.86 -1.31 9.82
CA MET A 142 -14.21 -0.01 10.02
C MET A 142 -15.25 1.11 10.25
N GLY A 143 -15.10 1.86 11.33
CA GLY A 143 -15.98 2.99 11.68
C GLY A 143 -16.50 2.92 13.09
N GLU A 144 -17.27 3.94 13.49
CA GLU A 144 -17.88 4.06 14.82
C GLU A 144 -19.08 3.10 14.95
N GLY A 145 -19.40 2.68 16.18
CA GLY A 145 -20.41 1.66 16.47
C GLY A 145 -21.80 1.99 15.98
N ASP A 146 -22.25 3.24 16.19
CA ASP A 146 -23.56 3.75 15.79
C ASP A 146 -23.55 4.47 14.42
N GLY A 147 -22.38 4.57 13.81
CA GLY A 147 -22.16 5.28 12.56
C GLY A 147 -22.15 4.38 11.31
N ARG A 148 -21.93 5.02 10.17
CA ARG A 148 -21.70 4.33 8.90
C ARG A 148 -20.28 3.74 8.86
N PRO A 149 -20.01 2.66 8.08
CA PRO A 149 -18.67 2.24 7.75
C PRO A 149 -17.83 3.39 7.17
N ARG A 150 -16.59 3.55 7.62
CA ARG A 150 -15.69 4.64 7.21
C ARG A 150 -14.63 4.11 6.26
N PRO A 151 -14.44 4.75 5.07
CA PRO A 151 -13.37 4.34 4.17
C PRO A 151 -12.00 4.66 4.78
N PRO A 152 -11.05 3.68 4.77
CA PRO A 152 -9.68 3.87 5.28
C PRO A 152 -8.76 4.51 4.22
N LEU A 153 -9.22 5.55 3.52
CA LEU A 153 -8.64 6.03 2.26
C LEU A 153 -8.63 4.88 1.22
N ASN A 154 -7.64 4.83 0.34
CA ASN A 154 -7.41 3.71 -0.58
C ASN A 154 -6.21 2.84 -0.15
N LEU A 155 -5.98 2.76 1.17
CA LEU A 155 -4.83 2.03 1.70
C LEU A 155 -5.04 0.52 1.74
N VAL A 156 -6.29 0.07 1.93
CA VAL A 156 -6.59 -1.36 2.12
C VAL A 156 -6.79 -2.08 0.80
N GLY A 157 -7.59 -1.55 -0.13
CA GLY A 157 -7.84 -2.17 -1.43
C GLY A 157 -6.71 -1.92 -2.41
N ASP A 158 -6.49 -0.66 -2.82
CA ASP A 158 -5.52 -0.31 -3.85
C ASP A 158 -4.09 -0.67 -3.45
N TYR A 159 -3.66 -0.30 -2.25
CA TYR A 159 -2.26 -0.45 -1.88
C TYR A 159 -1.98 -1.73 -1.10
N GLY A 160 -2.63 -1.97 0.02
CA GLY A 160 -2.43 -3.17 0.85
C GLY A 160 -2.80 -4.46 0.12
N GLY A 161 -4.04 -4.56 -0.34
CA GLY A 161 -4.58 -5.75 -1.01
C GLY A 161 -4.22 -5.84 -2.49
N GLY A 162 -3.93 -4.71 -3.15
CA GLY A 162 -3.61 -4.64 -4.57
C GLY A 162 -2.11 -4.60 -4.84
N ALA A 163 -1.51 -3.42 -4.72
CA ALA A 163 -0.14 -3.17 -5.15
C ALA A 163 0.91 -4.04 -4.45
N LEU A 164 0.79 -4.25 -3.13
CA LEU A 164 1.73 -5.11 -2.39
C LEU A 164 1.59 -6.57 -2.79
N TYR A 165 0.37 -7.08 -3.01
CA TYR A 165 0.15 -8.44 -3.52
C TYR A 165 0.67 -8.60 -4.94
N LEU A 166 0.52 -7.58 -5.80
CA LEU A 166 1.10 -7.60 -7.14
C LEU A 166 2.63 -7.63 -7.09
N ALA A 167 3.25 -6.79 -6.26
CA ALA A 167 4.70 -6.80 -6.09
C ALA A 167 5.20 -8.15 -5.56
N MET A 168 4.54 -8.72 -4.54
CA MET A 168 4.85 -10.05 -4.01
C MET A 168 4.70 -11.13 -5.09
N GLY A 169 3.61 -11.12 -5.84
CA GLY A 169 3.35 -12.08 -6.90
C GLY A 169 4.38 -12.02 -8.03
N LEU A 170 4.73 -10.81 -8.48
CA LEU A 170 5.78 -10.61 -9.48
C LEU A 170 7.14 -11.13 -8.99
N LEU A 171 7.54 -10.78 -7.77
CA LEU A 171 8.82 -11.21 -7.20
C LEU A 171 8.87 -12.73 -6.98
N ALA A 172 7.80 -13.34 -6.49
CA ALA A 172 7.70 -14.79 -6.34
C ALA A 172 7.76 -15.51 -7.70
N GLY A 173 7.07 -14.98 -8.71
CA GLY A 173 7.11 -15.49 -10.07
C GLY A 173 8.51 -15.37 -10.69
N ILE A 174 9.15 -14.22 -10.58
CA ILE A 174 10.52 -13.99 -11.07
C ILE A 174 11.52 -14.91 -10.36
N LEU A 175 11.40 -15.08 -9.04
CA LEU A 175 12.22 -16.02 -8.29
C LEU A 175 12.02 -17.46 -8.80
N SER A 176 10.78 -17.87 -9.03
CA SER A 176 10.46 -19.19 -9.60
C SER A 176 11.14 -19.39 -10.96
N VAL A 177 11.07 -18.40 -11.85
CA VAL A 177 11.71 -18.43 -13.18
C VAL A 177 13.24 -18.52 -13.05
N ARG A 178 13.85 -17.76 -12.14
CA ARG A 178 15.30 -17.82 -11.88
C ARG A 178 15.76 -19.19 -11.35
N ASN A 179 14.87 -19.90 -10.67
CA ASN A 179 15.09 -21.28 -10.19
C ASN A 179 14.72 -22.35 -11.23
N GLY A 180 14.59 -22.00 -12.50
CA GLY A 180 14.31 -22.94 -13.60
C GLY A 180 12.82 -23.15 -13.92
N GLY A 181 11.91 -22.41 -13.27
CA GLY A 181 10.48 -22.41 -13.59
C GLY A 181 10.16 -21.65 -14.88
N LYS A 182 8.87 -21.65 -15.23
CA LYS A 182 8.34 -20.91 -16.37
C LYS A 182 7.68 -19.61 -15.93
N GLY A 183 7.60 -18.65 -16.84
CA GLY A 183 6.75 -17.48 -16.72
C GLY A 183 5.28 -17.87 -16.57
N GLN A 184 4.49 -17.00 -15.97
CA GLN A 184 3.08 -17.29 -15.68
C GLN A 184 2.29 -15.99 -15.49
N VAL A 185 0.97 -16.12 -15.54
CA VAL A 185 0.05 -15.04 -15.16
C VAL A 185 -0.07 -15.00 -13.66
N VAL A 186 -0.04 -13.80 -13.10
CA VAL A 186 -0.37 -13.50 -11.71
C VAL A 186 -1.61 -12.61 -11.74
N ASP A 187 -2.77 -13.19 -11.47
CA ASP A 187 -4.05 -12.48 -11.35
C ASP A 187 -4.18 -11.94 -9.93
N VAL A 188 -4.19 -10.63 -9.78
CA VAL A 188 -4.30 -9.94 -8.48
C VAL A 188 -5.58 -9.11 -8.46
N ALA A 189 -6.56 -9.61 -7.73
CA ALA A 189 -7.77 -8.88 -7.43
C ALA A 189 -7.62 -8.11 -6.11
N MET A 190 -7.93 -6.82 -6.10
CA MET A 190 -7.92 -6.02 -4.86
C MET A 190 -8.89 -6.58 -3.81
N SER A 191 -10.03 -7.15 -4.25
CA SER A 191 -10.97 -7.84 -3.37
C SER A 191 -10.34 -9.05 -2.67
N ASP A 192 -9.60 -9.88 -3.41
CA ASP A 192 -8.96 -11.08 -2.84
C ASP A 192 -7.86 -10.70 -1.84
N GLY A 193 -7.04 -9.71 -2.20
CA GLY A 193 -6.00 -9.21 -1.32
C GLY A 193 -6.57 -8.56 -0.05
N ALA A 194 -7.64 -7.76 -0.16
CA ALA A 194 -8.32 -7.18 1.00
C ALA A 194 -8.93 -8.26 1.90
N ALA A 195 -9.54 -9.31 1.33
CA ALA A 195 -10.02 -10.46 2.09
C ALA A 195 -8.88 -11.20 2.81
N SER A 196 -7.74 -11.37 2.13
CA SER A 196 -6.54 -11.98 2.72
C SER A 196 -5.98 -11.15 3.89
N LEU A 197 -5.98 -9.80 3.80
CA LEU A 197 -5.60 -8.93 4.92
C LEU A 197 -6.51 -9.12 6.15
N ALA A 198 -7.77 -9.49 5.95
CA ALA A 198 -8.73 -9.75 7.02
C ALA A 198 -8.66 -11.16 7.62
N THR A 199 -7.70 -12.00 7.22
CA THR A 199 -7.59 -13.42 7.65
C THR A 199 -7.69 -13.58 9.15
N MET A 200 -6.99 -12.76 9.95
CA MET A 200 -7.02 -12.85 11.41
C MET A 200 -8.43 -12.64 11.97
N PHE A 201 -9.18 -11.67 11.45
CA PHE A 201 -10.52 -11.34 11.92
C PHE A 201 -11.53 -12.46 11.60
N TYR A 202 -11.40 -13.11 10.45
CA TYR A 202 -12.17 -14.31 10.14
C TYR A 202 -11.88 -15.45 11.12
N GLY A 203 -10.62 -15.66 11.50
CA GLY A 203 -10.22 -16.59 12.55
C GLY A 203 -10.82 -16.24 13.91
N MET A 204 -10.74 -14.97 14.33
CA MET A 204 -11.33 -14.48 15.59
C MET A 204 -12.85 -14.63 15.60
N LYS A 205 -13.53 -14.41 14.48
CA LYS A 205 -14.97 -14.65 14.34
C LYS A 205 -15.32 -16.12 14.51
N ALA A 206 -14.56 -17.02 13.89
CA ALA A 206 -14.74 -18.46 14.04
C ALA A 206 -14.53 -18.94 15.48
N MET A 207 -13.65 -18.29 16.24
CA MET A 207 -13.44 -18.55 17.68
C MET A 207 -14.50 -17.90 18.58
N GLY A 208 -15.44 -17.12 18.05
CA GLY A 208 -16.47 -16.42 18.82
C GLY A 208 -15.96 -15.20 19.61
N VAL A 209 -14.76 -14.71 19.31
CA VAL A 209 -14.16 -13.53 19.99
C VAL A 209 -14.27 -12.24 19.19
N TRP A 210 -14.81 -12.30 17.97
CA TRP A 210 -15.12 -11.15 17.12
C TRP A 210 -16.60 -11.14 16.74
N THR A 211 -17.27 -10.00 16.85
CA THR A 211 -18.65 -9.78 16.41
C THR A 211 -18.70 -8.85 15.19
N ASP A 212 -19.81 -8.84 14.47
CA ASP A 212 -20.02 -7.93 13.35
C ASP A 212 -20.41 -6.50 13.79
N ASP A 213 -20.68 -6.30 15.09
CA ASP A 213 -20.90 -4.98 15.65
C ASP A 213 -19.57 -4.21 15.69
N ARG A 214 -19.56 -3.02 15.08
CA ARG A 214 -18.39 -2.13 15.11
C ARG A 214 -18.18 -1.55 16.51
N GLU A 215 -16.94 -1.19 16.81
CA GLU A 215 -16.57 -0.60 18.11
C GLU A 215 -17.02 -1.49 19.32
N ALA A 216 -17.05 -2.80 19.08
CA ALA A 216 -17.43 -3.80 20.07
C ALA A 216 -16.35 -4.89 20.24
N ASN A 217 -15.26 -4.77 19.51
CA ASN A 217 -14.15 -5.70 19.53
C ASN A 217 -12.87 -5.04 20.05
N MET A 218 -11.85 -5.84 20.32
CA MET A 218 -10.61 -5.33 20.91
C MET A 218 -9.84 -4.39 19.98
N LEU A 219 -9.84 -4.65 18.67
CA LEU A 219 -8.97 -3.96 17.71
C LEU A 219 -9.71 -2.96 16.81
N ASP A 220 -11.00 -2.73 17.06
CA ASP A 220 -11.84 -1.81 16.27
C ASP A 220 -12.23 -0.53 17.02
N GLY A 221 -11.54 -0.27 18.15
CA GLY A 221 -11.84 0.86 19.03
C GLY A 221 -12.86 0.54 20.14
N GLY A 222 -13.40 -0.68 20.23
CA GLY A 222 -14.32 -1.07 21.30
C GLY A 222 -13.66 -1.09 22.68
N ALA A 223 -12.41 -1.55 22.75
CA ALA A 223 -11.66 -1.62 24.01
C ALA A 223 -11.09 -0.26 24.39
N HIS A 224 -11.33 0.16 25.63
CA HIS A 224 -10.79 1.43 26.15
C HIS A 224 -9.26 1.53 26.14
N PHE A 225 -8.56 0.43 26.08
CA PHE A 225 -7.08 0.38 26.04
C PHE A 225 -6.51 0.25 24.62
N TYR A 226 -7.38 0.28 23.59
CA TYR A 226 -6.97 0.22 22.18
C TYR A 226 -7.85 1.15 21.34
N ASP A 227 -7.55 2.46 21.40
CA ASP A 227 -8.32 3.47 20.69
C ASP A 227 -7.55 4.80 20.58
N THR A 228 -8.19 5.79 19.97
CA THR A 228 -7.72 7.17 19.87
C THR A 228 -8.51 8.07 20.83
N TYR A 229 -7.81 9.02 21.45
CA TYR A 229 -8.39 9.92 22.43
C TYR A 229 -8.09 11.38 22.12
N GLU A 230 -9.12 12.22 22.16
CA GLU A 230 -8.98 13.64 21.99
C GLU A 230 -8.40 14.30 23.24
N THR A 231 -7.40 15.16 23.04
CA THR A 231 -6.70 15.88 24.10
C THR A 231 -7.30 17.28 24.32
N LYS A 232 -6.85 17.99 25.36
CA LYS A 232 -7.34 19.32 25.74
C LYS A 232 -7.26 20.35 24.61
N ASP A 233 -6.25 20.25 23.75
CA ASP A 233 -6.00 21.14 22.63
C ASP A 233 -6.70 20.73 21.30
N GLY A 234 -7.62 19.75 21.37
CA GLY A 234 -8.37 19.27 20.21
C GLY A 234 -7.55 18.41 19.24
N LYS A 235 -6.35 18.01 19.64
CA LYS A 235 -5.53 17.02 18.94
C LYS A 235 -5.83 15.62 19.47
N TRP A 236 -5.17 14.61 18.92
CA TRP A 236 -5.45 13.21 19.22
C TRP A 236 -4.19 12.45 19.60
N VAL A 237 -4.36 11.46 20.47
CA VAL A 237 -3.38 10.44 20.81
C VAL A 237 -3.97 9.05 20.56
N ALA A 238 -3.10 8.08 20.32
CA ALA A 238 -3.48 6.67 20.17
C ALA A 238 -2.82 5.86 21.31
N ILE A 239 -3.57 4.94 21.89
CA ILE A 239 -3.06 3.93 22.82
C ILE A 239 -3.40 2.54 22.34
N GLY A 240 -2.53 1.56 22.66
CA GLY A 240 -2.70 0.15 22.30
C GLY A 240 -2.19 -0.77 23.39
N SER A 241 -2.49 -0.46 24.67
CA SER A 241 -1.95 -1.14 25.86
C SER A 241 -2.63 -2.49 26.11
N ILE A 242 -2.46 -3.44 25.21
CA ILE A 242 -3.15 -4.75 25.24
C ILE A 242 -2.62 -5.63 26.37
N GLU A 243 -1.30 -5.77 26.46
CA GLU A 243 -0.64 -6.64 27.42
C GLU A 243 -0.77 -6.07 28.85
N PRO A 244 -0.95 -6.94 29.87
CA PRO A 244 -1.18 -6.49 31.26
C PRO A 244 -0.11 -5.54 31.80
N GLN A 245 1.16 -5.74 31.45
CA GLN A 245 2.26 -4.88 31.90
C GLN A 245 2.20 -3.48 31.26
N PHE A 246 1.81 -3.38 29.99
CA PHE A 246 1.65 -2.10 29.29
C PHE A 246 0.41 -1.34 29.80
N TYR A 247 -0.66 -2.08 30.07
CA TYR A 247 -1.85 -1.51 30.69
C TYR A 247 -1.61 -1.01 32.12
N ALA A 248 -0.84 -1.76 32.93
CA ALA A 248 -0.43 -1.32 34.26
C ALA A 248 0.35 0.00 34.20
N LEU A 249 1.26 0.14 33.23
CA LEU A 249 2.02 1.37 33.04
C LEU A 249 1.14 2.53 32.53
N LEU A 250 0.17 2.27 31.66
CA LEU A 250 -0.84 3.25 31.25
C LEU A 250 -1.60 3.77 32.49
N ARG A 251 -2.06 2.87 33.38
CA ARG A 251 -2.76 3.22 34.62
C ARG A 251 -1.92 4.11 35.51
N GLU A 252 -0.66 3.75 35.72
CA GLU A 252 0.29 4.55 36.50
C GLU A 252 0.43 5.97 35.94
N LYS A 253 0.76 6.09 34.67
CA LYS A 253 1.08 7.37 34.03
C LYS A 253 -0.14 8.26 33.79
N ALA A 254 -1.31 7.65 33.57
CA ALA A 254 -2.57 8.38 33.45
C ALA A 254 -3.28 8.63 34.78
N GLY A 255 -2.76 8.12 35.91
CA GLY A 255 -3.36 8.30 37.25
C GLY A 255 -4.64 7.48 37.48
N LEU A 256 -4.78 6.32 36.86
CA LEU A 256 -5.96 5.44 36.90
C LEU A 256 -5.84 4.49 38.10
N THR A 257 -6.07 5.00 39.29
CA THR A 257 -5.76 4.27 40.57
C THR A 257 -6.92 3.45 41.12
N SER A 258 -8.16 3.69 40.66
CA SER A 258 -9.33 2.98 41.23
C SER A 258 -9.38 1.51 40.74
N ALA A 259 -9.97 0.63 41.54
CA ALA A 259 -10.10 -0.81 41.25
C ALA A 259 -10.95 -1.12 40.02
N GLU A 260 -11.77 -0.18 39.55
CA GLU A 260 -12.55 -0.38 38.32
C GLU A 260 -11.69 -0.64 37.08
N TRP A 261 -10.45 -0.14 37.07
CA TRP A 261 -9.50 -0.36 35.98
C TRP A 261 -8.89 -1.79 35.96
N ASP A 262 -9.14 -2.59 37.03
CA ASP A 262 -8.73 -4.01 37.04
C ASP A 262 -9.52 -4.84 36.01
N ALA A 263 -10.67 -4.32 35.57
CA ALA A 263 -11.54 -4.97 34.59
C ALA A 263 -11.11 -4.77 33.12
N GLN A 264 -9.80 -4.74 32.83
CA GLN A 264 -9.26 -4.49 31.47
C GLN A 264 -9.96 -5.34 30.40
N MET A 265 -10.08 -6.64 30.59
CA MET A 265 -10.59 -7.58 29.59
C MET A 265 -12.09 -7.84 29.68
N ASP A 266 -12.81 -7.20 30.61
CA ASP A 266 -14.26 -7.29 30.72
C ASP A 266 -14.94 -6.39 29.68
N LYS A 267 -15.38 -6.99 28.59
CA LYS A 267 -16.04 -6.28 27.46
C LYS A 267 -17.24 -5.46 27.93
N SER A 268 -17.97 -5.92 28.94
CA SER A 268 -19.16 -5.22 29.45
C SER A 268 -18.82 -3.86 30.08
N ARG A 269 -17.58 -3.69 30.52
CA ARG A 269 -17.07 -2.47 31.15
C ARG A 269 -16.40 -1.51 30.17
N TRP A 270 -16.05 -1.97 28.98
CA TRP A 270 -15.30 -1.15 28.01
C TRP A 270 -15.95 0.21 27.69
N PRO A 271 -17.26 0.33 27.43
CA PRO A 271 -17.87 1.62 27.11
C PRO A 271 -17.75 2.62 28.29
N GLU A 272 -17.96 2.16 29.52
CA GLU A 272 -17.83 2.98 30.72
C GLU A 272 -16.39 3.45 30.94
N LEU A 273 -15.43 2.51 30.89
CA LEU A 273 -14.02 2.80 31.06
C LEU A 273 -13.48 3.72 29.97
N LYS A 274 -13.96 3.52 28.73
CA LYS A 274 -13.63 4.39 27.59
C LYS A 274 -14.09 5.84 27.86
N ALA A 275 -15.33 6.04 28.27
CA ALA A 275 -15.85 7.36 28.60
C ALA A 275 -15.04 8.06 29.70
N LYS A 276 -14.61 7.32 30.74
CA LYS A 276 -13.72 7.84 31.79
C LYS A 276 -12.35 8.21 31.25
N LEU A 277 -11.77 7.36 30.41
CA LEU A 277 -10.45 7.58 29.80
C LEU A 277 -10.46 8.79 28.85
N MET A 278 -11.55 9.00 28.11
CA MET A 278 -11.75 10.22 27.32
C MET A 278 -11.67 11.48 28.19
N ALA A 279 -12.30 11.47 29.37
CA ALA A 279 -12.24 12.60 30.30
C ALA A 279 -10.80 12.81 30.84
N VAL A 280 -10.06 11.73 31.07
CA VAL A 280 -8.64 11.82 31.51
C VAL A 280 -7.77 12.45 30.43
N PHE A 281 -7.86 11.99 29.17
CA PHE A 281 -7.05 12.54 28.08
C PHE A 281 -7.36 14.01 27.79
N LYS A 282 -8.59 14.46 28.01
CA LYS A 282 -9.01 15.88 27.93
C LYS A 282 -8.35 16.79 28.98
N THR A 283 -7.68 16.27 30.00
CA THR A 283 -7.06 17.08 31.05
C THR A 283 -5.76 17.77 30.64
N LYS A 284 -5.08 17.24 29.62
CA LYS A 284 -3.77 17.74 29.13
C LYS A 284 -3.76 17.87 27.62
N THR A 285 -2.86 18.67 27.08
CA THR A 285 -2.58 18.77 25.66
C THR A 285 -1.89 17.52 25.13
N ARG A 286 -1.89 17.31 23.81
CA ARG A 286 -1.16 16.20 23.19
C ARG A 286 0.31 16.21 23.54
N ASP A 287 0.96 17.38 23.54
CA ASP A 287 2.39 17.50 23.83
C ASP A 287 2.71 17.21 25.30
N GLU A 288 1.81 17.59 26.25
CA GLU A 288 1.95 17.21 27.66
C GLU A 288 1.80 15.69 27.85
N TRP A 289 0.89 15.03 27.12
CA TRP A 289 0.78 13.56 27.16
C TRP A 289 2.00 12.89 26.53
N CYS A 290 2.54 13.42 25.45
CA CYS A 290 3.78 12.94 24.85
C CYS A 290 4.93 12.99 25.86
N ALA A 291 5.09 14.09 26.60
CA ALA A 291 6.13 14.22 27.62
C ALA A 291 6.01 13.17 28.75
N ILE A 292 4.80 12.67 29.01
CA ILE A 292 4.54 11.67 30.06
C ILE A 292 4.70 10.24 29.55
N MET A 293 4.27 9.96 28.30
CA MET A 293 4.03 8.59 27.81
C MET A 293 4.95 8.16 26.67
N GLU A 294 5.52 9.08 25.89
CA GLU A 294 6.44 8.70 24.79
C GLU A 294 7.71 8.03 25.33
N ALA A 295 8.27 7.16 24.51
CA ALA A 295 9.46 6.38 24.84
C ALA A 295 9.30 5.48 26.09
N THR A 296 8.07 5.10 26.41
CA THR A 296 7.72 4.12 27.44
C THR A 296 7.01 2.91 26.83
N ASP A 297 6.84 1.83 27.58
CA ASP A 297 6.14 0.62 27.14
C ASP A 297 4.60 0.72 27.26
N ILE A 298 4.01 1.91 27.16
CA ILE A 298 2.55 2.10 27.20
C ILE A 298 1.87 1.70 25.89
N CYS A 299 2.60 1.61 24.79
CA CYS A 299 2.04 1.55 23.43
C CYS A 299 1.26 2.83 23.09
N PHE A 300 1.92 3.96 23.27
CA PHE A 300 1.38 5.31 23.04
C PHE A 300 2.02 5.97 21.83
N ALA A 301 1.23 6.74 21.06
CA ALA A 301 1.74 7.64 20.02
C ALA A 301 0.82 8.86 19.84
N PRO A 302 1.36 10.05 19.50
CA PRO A 302 0.54 11.16 19.00
C PRO A 302 -0.04 10.83 17.62
N VAL A 303 -1.28 11.19 17.37
CA VAL A 303 -1.85 11.19 16.02
C VAL A 303 -1.40 12.45 15.30
N LEU A 304 -0.62 12.28 14.24
CA LEU A 304 -0.01 13.37 13.50
C LEU A 304 -0.70 13.60 12.16
N SER A 305 -0.86 14.86 11.78
CA SER A 305 -1.24 15.22 10.42
C SER A 305 -0.10 14.94 9.43
N MET A 306 -0.42 14.89 8.11
CA MET A 306 0.61 14.75 7.07
C MET A 306 1.62 15.91 7.06
N THR A 307 1.27 17.07 7.62
CA THR A 307 2.18 18.23 7.78
C THR A 307 3.12 18.06 8.98
N GLU A 308 2.66 17.39 10.04
CA GLU A 308 3.44 17.16 11.26
C GLU A 308 4.36 15.94 11.14
N ALA A 309 3.88 14.87 10.51
CA ALA A 309 4.58 13.60 10.45
C ALA A 309 6.03 13.69 9.91
N PRO A 310 6.36 14.47 8.86
CA PRO A 310 7.75 14.61 8.39
C PRO A 310 8.69 15.27 9.39
N LYS A 311 8.15 16.05 10.35
CA LYS A 311 8.91 16.80 11.36
C LYS A 311 9.03 16.07 12.69
N TYR A 312 8.30 14.98 12.86
CA TYR A 312 8.31 14.21 14.10
C TYR A 312 9.67 13.52 14.31
N LYS A 313 10.19 13.62 15.53
CA LYS A 313 11.57 13.21 15.84
C LYS A 313 11.92 11.80 15.39
N HIS A 314 11.07 10.81 15.68
CA HIS A 314 11.31 9.43 15.22
C HIS A 314 11.42 9.33 13.70
N ASN A 315 10.59 10.06 12.96
CA ASN A 315 10.60 10.05 11.49
C ASN A 315 11.83 10.76 10.93
N THR A 316 12.29 11.86 11.57
CA THR A 316 13.52 12.56 11.16
C THR A 316 14.75 11.72 11.46
N ASP A 317 14.84 11.10 12.63
CA ASP A 317 15.96 10.23 13.02
C ASP A 317 16.07 9.02 12.06
N ARG A 318 14.93 8.49 11.60
CA ARG A 318 14.87 7.40 10.64
C ARG A 318 14.93 7.84 9.20
N GLN A 319 14.89 9.14 8.90
CA GLN A 319 14.76 9.63 7.53
C GLN A 319 13.59 8.95 6.78
N THR A 320 12.42 8.89 7.44
CA THR A 320 11.20 8.26 6.88
C THR A 320 10.66 9.06 5.70
N PHE A 321 10.95 10.35 5.65
CA PHE A 321 10.58 11.25 4.56
C PHE A 321 11.83 11.87 3.95
N VAL A 322 11.74 12.17 2.64
CA VAL A 322 12.77 12.88 1.88
C VAL A 322 12.13 14.04 1.11
N GLU A 323 12.91 15.02 0.80
CA GLU A 323 12.47 16.14 -0.06
C GLU A 323 13.19 16.06 -1.42
N ILE A 324 12.42 16.06 -2.51
CA ILE A 324 12.94 16.05 -3.88
C ILE A 324 12.22 17.15 -4.66
N GLU A 325 12.97 18.09 -5.23
CA GLU A 325 12.45 19.23 -5.99
C GLU A 325 11.34 20.00 -5.22
N GLY A 326 11.53 20.19 -3.90
CA GLY A 326 10.59 20.89 -3.04
C GLY A 326 9.36 20.07 -2.61
N VAL A 327 9.29 18.78 -2.96
CA VAL A 327 8.19 17.90 -2.56
C VAL A 327 8.66 16.93 -1.49
N VAL A 328 8.09 17.06 -0.28
CA VAL A 328 8.29 16.10 0.82
C VAL A 328 7.48 14.85 0.53
N GLN A 329 8.12 13.70 0.59
CA GLN A 329 7.53 12.41 0.24
C GLN A 329 8.15 11.28 1.06
N PRO A 330 7.45 10.13 1.22
CA PRO A 330 8.01 8.96 1.90
C PRO A 330 9.28 8.45 1.19
N ALA A 331 10.31 8.13 1.97
CA ALA A 331 11.52 7.47 1.49
C ALA A 331 11.23 6.02 1.04
N PRO A 332 12.11 5.40 0.23
CA PRO A 332 12.00 3.99 -0.12
C PRO A 332 11.91 3.07 1.11
N ALA A 333 11.00 2.11 1.05
CA ALA A 333 10.81 1.07 2.04
C ALA A 333 10.54 -0.28 1.33
N PRO A 334 10.93 -1.44 1.95
CA PRO A 334 11.71 -1.58 3.19
C PRO A 334 13.19 -1.18 3.02
N ARG A 335 13.91 -1.09 4.16
CA ARG A 335 15.35 -0.76 4.17
C ARG A 335 16.18 -2.02 4.15
N PHE A 336 17.09 -2.11 3.21
CA PHE A 336 18.04 -3.22 3.08
C PHE A 336 19.42 -2.78 3.62
N SER A 337 20.04 -3.62 4.45
CA SER A 337 21.33 -3.32 5.08
C SER A 337 22.52 -3.34 4.11
N VAL A 338 22.43 -4.12 3.03
CA VAL A 338 23.51 -4.31 2.06
C VAL A 338 23.21 -3.62 0.73
N THR A 339 21.96 -3.68 0.29
CA THR A 339 21.50 -3.13 -0.99
C THR A 339 20.36 -2.13 -0.76
N PRO A 340 20.63 -0.94 -0.18
CA PRO A 340 19.59 0.02 0.14
C PRO A 340 18.84 0.45 -1.12
N GLY A 341 17.52 0.58 -0.99
CA GLY A 341 16.69 1.19 -2.02
C GLY A 341 16.98 2.69 -2.18
N ALA A 342 16.69 3.22 -3.35
CA ALA A 342 16.87 4.64 -3.65
C ALA A 342 15.83 5.12 -4.67
N ILE A 343 15.46 6.40 -4.60
CA ILE A 343 14.67 7.04 -5.64
C ILE A 343 15.57 7.27 -6.86
N GLN A 344 15.38 6.46 -7.89
CA GLN A 344 16.26 6.39 -9.04
C GLN A 344 16.17 7.65 -9.93
N ARG A 345 14.99 8.20 -10.07
CA ARG A 345 14.67 9.34 -10.94
C ARG A 345 13.49 10.13 -10.38
N ARG A 346 13.39 11.40 -10.74
CA ARG A 346 12.15 12.18 -10.56
C ARG A 346 10.99 11.58 -11.38
N PRO A 347 9.76 11.99 -11.13
CA PRO A 347 8.62 11.59 -11.95
C PRO A 347 8.82 11.89 -13.44
N ALA A 348 8.53 10.92 -14.31
CA ALA A 348 8.63 11.06 -15.76
C ALA A 348 7.30 11.50 -16.37
N GLY A 349 7.36 12.42 -17.33
CA GLY A 349 6.22 12.73 -18.20
C GLY A 349 6.02 11.70 -19.32
N PRO A 350 4.84 11.64 -19.95
CA PRO A 350 4.54 10.69 -21.02
C PRO A 350 5.52 10.80 -22.19
N GLY A 351 6.21 9.69 -22.49
CA GLY A 351 7.14 9.60 -23.62
C GLY A 351 8.50 10.27 -23.42
N GLU A 352 8.78 10.85 -22.25
CA GLU A 352 10.01 11.60 -21.96
C GLU A 352 11.30 10.84 -22.28
N HIS A 353 11.30 9.52 -22.06
CA HIS A 353 12.50 8.68 -22.21
C HIS A 353 12.45 7.74 -23.42
N THR A 354 11.58 7.97 -24.41
CA THR A 354 11.35 7.06 -25.54
C THR A 354 12.64 6.65 -26.23
N ALA A 355 13.50 7.60 -26.62
CA ALA A 355 14.76 7.29 -27.32
C ALA A 355 15.76 6.56 -26.42
N GLU A 356 15.86 6.95 -25.14
CA GLU A 356 16.73 6.31 -24.13
C GLU A 356 16.33 4.84 -23.92
N VAL A 357 15.03 4.58 -23.72
CA VAL A 357 14.50 3.23 -23.50
C VAL A 357 14.77 2.33 -24.70
N LEU A 358 14.45 2.79 -25.91
CA LEU A 358 14.68 2.00 -27.14
C LEU A 358 16.15 1.64 -27.30
N LYS A 359 17.06 2.60 -27.06
CA LYS A 359 18.50 2.37 -27.15
C LYS A 359 18.96 1.37 -26.09
N ASP A 360 18.65 1.59 -24.83
CA ASP A 360 19.17 0.80 -23.69
C ASP A 360 18.61 -0.62 -23.67
N TRP A 361 17.37 -0.79 -24.13
CA TRP A 361 16.77 -2.12 -24.27
C TRP A 361 17.07 -2.78 -25.61
N GLY A 362 17.79 -2.09 -26.53
CA GLY A 362 18.14 -2.61 -27.84
C GLY A 362 16.89 -2.97 -28.67
N VAL A 363 15.88 -2.10 -28.63
CA VAL A 363 14.62 -2.25 -29.38
C VAL A 363 14.57 -1.23 -30.50
N SER A 364 14.35 -1.67 -31.69
CA SER A 364 14.10 -0.79 -32.86
C SER A 364 12.60 -0.55 -33.01
N ARG A 365 12.26 0.68 -33.39
CA ARG A 365 10.89 1.09 -33.73
C ARG A 365 10.47 0.56 -35.11
#